data_b05d2491826cbae700ec257b55c6f812
#
_entry.id   b05d2491826cbae700ec257b55c6f812
#
_cell.length_a   1.000
_cell.length_b   1.000
_cell.length_c   1.000
_cell.angle_alpha   90.00
_cell.angle_beta   90.00
_cell.angle_gamma   90.00
#
_symmetry.space_group_name_H-M   'P 1'
#
loop_
_entity.id
_entity.type
_entity.pdbx_description
1 polymer ?
#
loop_
_entity_poly.entity_id
_entity_poly.type
_entity_poly.pdbx_seq_one_letter_code
_entity_poly.pdbx_strand_id
1 'polypeptide(L)'
;TVVDSIVDEAGRVAYKVNPSPKNRTVSEQTSQTLKQYLYKVVEEGSGKNARVAGYSIGGKTGTAQKYENGAIARGKYISSFIGFADVGDDTLVCLMLVDEPQGYVYYGSIVAAPYVGAIFADIFAYKGIEPHFEGNEKQLNEEIVMPDLMDKPLAEASATLKSLGIDCEISGDSGK
;
A
#
# COMPACT_ATOMS: atom_id res chain seq x y z
N THR A 1 8.72 -8.79 22.03
CA THR A 1 9.35 -10.13 22.10
C THR A 1 9.46 -10.68 20.69
N VAL A 2 10.66 -11.11 20.28
CA VAL A 2 10.90 -11.69 18.93
C VAL A 2 10.51 -13.18 18.91
N VAL A 3 10.61 -13.85 20.04
CA VAL A 3 10.22 -15.26 20.21
C VAL A 3 9.05 -15.30 21.19
N ASP A 4 7.94 -15.88 20.79
CA ASP A 4 6.78 -16.12 21.66
C ASP A 4 6.95 -17.43 22.44
N SER A 5 7.23 -18.49 21.74
CA SER A 5 7.36 -19.82 22.33
C SER A 5 8.37 -20.69 21.58
N ILE A 6 8.88 -21.71 22.25
CA ILE A 6 9.70 -22.77 21.69
C ILE A 6 8.91 -24.07 21.84
N VAL A 7 8.74 -24.80 20.75
CA VAL A 7 8.04 -26.10 20.73
C VAL A 7 9.03 -27.23 20.47
N ASP A 8 8.77 -28.41 21.03
CA ASP A 8 9.53 -29.62 20.73
C ASP A 8 9.09 -30.26 19.40
N GLU A 9 9.75 -31.33 18.99
CA GLU A 9 9.44 -32.07 17.77
C GLU A 9 8.02 -32.65 17.74
N ALA A 10 7.39 -32.84 18.91
CA ALA A 10 6.00 -33.29 19.03
C ALA A 10 4.98 -32.14 19.06
N GLY A 11 5.42 -30.89 18.85
CA GLY A 11 4.57 -29.69 18.87
C GLY A 11 4.18 -29.20 20.27
N ARG A 12 4.76 -29.76 21.34
CA ARG A 12 4.48 -29.34 22.72
C ARG A 12 5.32 -28.10 23.07
N VAL A 13 4.69 -27.13 23.75
CA VAL A 13 5.40 -25.93 24.18
C VAL A 13 6.42 -26.27 25.26
N ALA A 14 7.69 -26.27 24.91
CA ALA A 14 8.82 -26.49 25.81
C ALA A 14 9.14 -25.23 26.64
N TYR A 15 8.95 -24.05 26.06
CA TYR A 15 9.17 -22.76 26.73
C TYR A 15 8.23 -21.71 26.14
N LYS A 16 7.60 -20.91 26.98
CA LYS A 16 6.79 -19.76 26.58
C LYS A 16 7.38 -18.49 27.19
N VAL A 17 7.62 -17.51 26.31
CA VAL A 17 8.13 -16.21 26.76
C VAL A 17 7.00 -15.45 27.46
N ASN A 18 7.29 -14.94 28.65
CA ASN A 18 6.40 -14.00 29.32
C ASN A 18 6.88 -12.57 28.96
N PRO A 19 6.17 -11.85 28.07
CA PRO A 19 6.65 -10.55 27.62
C PRO A 19 6.63 -9.57 28.80
N SER A 20 7.80 -9.02 29.11
CA SER A 20 7.96 -7.96 30.09
C SER A 20 8.56 -6.73 29.40
N PRO A 21 7.84 -5.62 29.26
CA PRO A 21 8.39 -4.40 28.71
C PRO A 21 9.50 -3.89 29.64
N LYS A 22 10.74 -3.86 29.14
CA LYS A 22 11.90 -3.44 29.93
C LYS A 22 12.12 -1.94 29.89
N ASN A 23 11.95 -1.33 28.72
CA ASN A 23 12.22 0.09 28.52
C ASN A 23 11.29 0.67 27.44
N ARG A 24 10.85 1.90 27.63
CA ARG A 24 10.27 2.71 26.57
C ARG A 24 11.41 3.34 25.77
N THR A 25 11.60 2.92 24.53
CA THR A 25 12.71 3.38 23.65
C THR A 25 12.43 4.70 22.97
N VAL A 26 11.14 5.02 22.72
CA VAL A 26 10.69 6.28 22.12
C VAL A 26 9.49 6.83 22.88
N SER A 27 9.34 8.15 22.91
CA SER A 27 8.15 8.78 23.48
C SER A 27 6.91 8.49 22.63
N GLU A 28 5.73 8.58 23.24
CA GLU A 28 4.47 8.46 22.52
C GLU A 28 4.34 9.53 21.42
N GLN A 29 4.71 10.77 21.74
CA GLN A 29 4.72 11.87 20.76
C GLN A 29 5.63 11.58 19.56
N THR A 30 6.83 11.03 19.80
CA THR A 30 7.74 10.62 18.72
C THR A 30 7.10 9.52 17.86
N SER A 31 6.45 8.54 18.50
CA SER A 31 5.76 7.45 17.78
C SER A 31 4.62 7.99 16.90
N GLN A 32 3.80 8.89 17.43
CA GLN A 32 2.72 9.52 16.66
C GLN A 32 3.25 10.36 15.49
N THR A 33 4.31 11.14 15.72
CA THR A 33 4.96 11.90 14.66
C THR A 33 5.49 11.00 13.54
N LEU A 34 6.13 9.87 13.89
CA LEU A 34 6.59 8.90 12.91
C LEU A 34 5.45 8.25 12.12
N LYS A 35 4.34 7.92 12.78
CA LYS A 35 3.12 7.42 12.09
C LYS A 35 2.66 8.42 11.01
N GLN A 36 2.59 9.72 11.35
CA GLN A 36 2.19 10.75 10.39
C GLN A 36 3.12 10.83 9.18
N TYR A 37 4.43 10.73 9.38
CA TYR A 37 5.36 10.68 8.26
C TYR A 37 5.19 9.42 7.40
N LEU A 38 4.91 8.28 8.02
CA LEU A 38 4.70 7.02 7.30
C LEU A 38 3.39 7.02 6.50
N TYR A 39 2.35 7.69 6.96
CA TYR A 39 1.14 7.95 6.16
C TYR A 39 1.48 8.78 4.92
N LYS A 40 2.24 9.88 5.06
CA LYS A 40 2.69 10.69 3.93
C LYS A 40 3.54 9.93 2.91
N VAL A 41 4.31 8.94 3.35
CA VAL A 41 5.05 8.05 2.43
C VAL A 41 4.11 7.32 1.48
N VAL A 42 2.92 6.93 1.94
CA VAL A 42 1.91 6.25 1.11
C VAL A 42 1.05 7.25 0.34
N GLU A 43 0.72 8.38 0.90
CA GLU A 43 -0.09 9.40 0.21
C GLU A 43 0.68 10.10 -0.91
N GLU A 44 1.90 10.56 -0.64
CA GLU A 44 2.66 11.46 -1.50
C GLU A 44 4.01 10.89 -1.94
N GLY A 45 4.53 9.89 -1.23
CA GLY A 45 5.90 9.42 -1.35
C GLY A 45 6.06 8.12 -2.15
N SER A 46 7.15 7.40 -1.83
CA SER A 46 7.54 6.15 -2.49
C SER A 46 6.60 4.97 -2.22
N GLY A 47 5.64 5.11 -1.31
CA GLY A 47 4.66 4.08 -0.97
C GLY A 47 3.33 4.20 -1.72
N LYS A 48 3.17 5.12 -2.65
CA LYS A 48 1.89 5.41 -3.35
C LYS A 48 1.19 4.18 -3.90
N ASN A 49 1.94 3.20 -4.35
CA ASN A 49 1.37 1.97 -4.91
C ASN A 49 0.71 1.05 -3.86
N ALA A 50 0.87 1.34 -2.56
CA ALA A 50 0.12 0.68 -1.49
C ALA A 50 -1.14 1.44 -1.07
N ARG A 51 -1.45 2.56 -1.69
CA ARG A 51 -2.63 3.36 -1.37
C ARG A 51 -3.91 2.59 -1.67
N VAL A 52 -4.83 2.61 -0.71
CA VAL A 52 -6.21 2.15 -0.88
C VAL A 52 -7.10 3.36 -0.63
N ALA A 53 -7.92 3.69 -1.63
CA ALA A 53 -8.75 4.87 -1.57
C ALA A 53 -9.76 4.83 -0.42
N GLY A 54 -9.88 5.92 0.32
CA GLY A 54 -10.74 6.01 1.51
C GLY A 54 -10.16 5.38 2.77
N TYR A 55 -8.88 4.89 2.74
CA TYR A 55 -8.26 4.28 3.92
C TYR A 55 -6.88 4.87 4.17
N SER A 56 -6.57 5.10 5.43
CA SER A 56 -5.26 5.58 5.86
C SER A 56 -4.30 4.42 6.05
N ILE A 57 -3.35 4.28 5.14
CA ILE A 57 -2.28 3.29 5.21
C ILE A 57 -0.95 4.03 5.36
N GLY A 58 -0.19 3.69 6.38
CA GLY A 58 1.19 4.12 6.53
C GLY A 58 2.15 3.00 6.12
N GLY A 59 3.36 3.35 5.69
CA GLY A 59 4.30 2.31 5.31
C GLY A 59 5.67 2.80 4.87
N LYS A 60 6.55 1.83 4.61
CA LYS A 60 7.91 2.09 4.14
C LYS A 60 8.40 1.02 3.18
N THR A 61 8.98 1.47 2.09
CA THR A 61 9.68 0.62 1.11
C THR A 61 11.06 0.21 1.63
N GLY A 62 11.49 -0.97 1.26
CA GLY A 62 12.86 -1.44 1.40
C GLY A 62 13.38 -2.03 0.09
N THR A 63 14.66 -1.84 -0.18
CA THR A 63 15.35 -2.48 -1.29
C THR A 63 16.80 -2.71 -0.85
N ALA A 64 17.12 -3.94 -0.51
CA ALA A 64 18.42 -4.34 0.01
C ALA A 64 19.15 -5.19 -1.02
N GLN A 65 20.46 -4.95 -1.20
CA GLN A 65 21.31 -5.85 -1.97
C GLN A 65 21.58 -7.13 -1.17
N LYS A 66 21.59 -8.27 -1.84
CA LYS A 66 21.95 -9.54 -1.21
C LYS A 66 23.45 -9.65 -1.04
N TYR A 67 23.83 -10.44 -0.03
CA TYR A 67 25.21 -10.82 0.22
C TYR A 67 25.37 -12.31 -0.02
N GLU A 68 26.39 -12.68 -0.79
CA GLU A 68 26.80 -14.07 -1.01
C GLU A 68 28.29 -14.18 -0.71
N ASN A 69 28.67 -15.19 0.05
CA ASN A 69 30.07 -15.42 0.45
C ASN A 69 30.77 -14.19 1.06
N GLY A 70 30.03 -13.37 1.80
CA GLY A 70 30.59 -12.18 2.47
C GLY A 70 30.76 -10.95 1.54
N ALA A 71 30.32 -11.01 0.28
CA ALA A 71 30.37 -9.91 -0.69
C ALA A 71 28.98 -9.56 -1.22
N ILE A 72 28.83 -8.34 -1.75
CA ILE A 72 27.60 -7.90 -2.38
C ILE A 72 27.37 -8.71 -3.68
N ALA A 73 26.25 -9.42 -3.73
CA ALA A 73 25.80 -10.13 -4.93
C ALA A 73 25.20 -9.11 -5.92
N ARG A 74 25.94 -8.81 -6.99
CA ARG A 74 25.52 -7.82 -7.98
C ARG A 74 24.24 -8.27 -8.70
N GLY A 75 23.27 -7.34 -8.81
CA GLY A 75 22.00 -7.58 -9.47
C GLY A 75 20.99 -8.39 -8.66
N LYS A 76 21.33 -8.80 -7.44
CA LYS A 76 20.44 -9.54 -6.55
C LYS A 76 19.93 -8.66 -5.41
N TYR A 77 18.61 -8.58 -5.29
CA TYR A 77 17.93 -7.71 -4.33
C TYR A 77 16.89 -8.47 -3.53
N ILE A 78 16.67 -8.03 -2.29
CA ILE A 78 15.47 -8.32 -1.51
C ILE A 78 14.68 -7.03 -1.46
N SER A 79 13.52 -7.04 -2.06
CA SER A 79 12.64 -5.89 -2.13
C SER A 79 11.48 -6.07 -1.19
N SER A 80 11.09 -5.02 -0.48
CA SER A 80 10.07 -5.13 0.54
C SER A 80 9.21 -3.88 0.66
N PHE A 81 8.05 -4.08 1.21
CA PHE A 81 7.21 -3.02 1.73
C PHE A 81 6.56 -3.50 3.02
N ILE A 82 6.69 -2.71 4.08
CA ILE A 82 5.94 -2.88 5.30
C ILE A 82 4.87 -1.80 5.36
N GLY A 83 3.61 -2.22 5.48
CA GLY A 83 2.47 -1.33 5.66
C GLY A 83 1.78 -1.56 6.99
N PHE A 84 1.12 -0.54 7.50
CA PHE A 84 0.22 -0.63 8.63
C PHE A 84 -1.03 0.22 8.42
N ALA A 85 -2.12 -0.18 9.06
CA ALA A 85 -3.36 0.57 9.13
C ALA A 85 -3.96 0.46 10.52
N ASP A 86 -4.41 1.57 11.08
CA ASP A 86 -5.14 1.57 12.34
C ASP A 86 -6.63 1.25 12.07
N VAL A 87 -7.17 0.27 12.78
CA VAL A 87 -8.53 -0.24 12.59
C VAL A 87 -9.20 -0.35 13.98
N GLY A 88 -9.99 0.65 14.32
CA GLY A 88 -10.53 0.78 15.68
C GLY A 88 -9.38 0.89 16.70
N ASP A 89 -9.37 0.00 17.68
CA ASP A 89 -8.32 -0.04 18.72
C ASP A 89 -7.11 -0.88 18.31
N ASP A 90 -7.16 -1.55 17.15
CA ASP A 90 -6.09 -2.41 16.64
C ASP A 90 -5.26 -1.72 15.56
N THR A 91 -4.00 -2.13 15.44
CA THR A 91 -3.14 -1.79 14.30
C THR A 91 -2.82 -3.07 13.53
N LEU A 92 -3.25 -3.11 12.28
CA LEU A 92 -2.88 -4.17 11.34
C LEU A 92 -1.51 -3.86 10.75
N VAL A 93 -0.66 -4.88 10.62
CA VAL A 93 0.66 -4.75 9.99
C VAL A 93 0.80 -5.84 8.93
N CYS A 94 1.23 -5.44 7.74
CA CYS A 94 1.50 -6.34 6.63
C CYS A 94 2.92 -6.10 6.09
N LEU A 95 3.72 -7.17 5.98
CA LEU A 95 5.04 -7.15 5.37
C LEU A 95 5.04 -8.05 4.14
N MET A 96 5.38 -7.47 2.99
CA MET A 96 5.67 -8.18 1.76
C MET A 96 7.17 -8.15 1.48
N LEU A 97 7.73 -9.34 1.24
CA LEU A 97 9.12 -9.54 0.82
C LEU A 97 9.12 -10.24 -0.54
N VAL A 98 9.92 -9.72 -1.45
CA VAL A 98 10.18 -10.34 -2.76
C VAL A 98 11.67 -10.58 -2.87
N ASP A 99 12.05 -11.85 -2.84
CA ASP A 99 13.44 -12.27 -2.96
C ASP A 99 13.82 -12.45 -4.42
N GLU A 100 14.87 -11.76 -4.86
CA GLU A 100 15.37 -11.75 -6.23
C GLU A 100 14.26 -11.51 -7.28
N PRO A 101 13.57 -10.35 -7.23
CA PRO A 101 12.56 -10.05 -8.24
C PRO A 101 13.15 -10.11 -9.63
N GLN A 102 12.49 -10.82 -10.54
CA GLN A 102 12.96 -10.99 -11.90
C GLN A 102 12.55 -9.81 -12.77
N GLY A 103 13.41 -9.43 -13.71
CA GLY A 103 13.16 -8.34 -14.63
C GLY A 103 13.96 -7.07 -14.33
N TYR A 104 13.59 -5.97 -15.00
CA TYR A 104 14.35 -4.71 -14.91
C TYR A 104 14.02 -3.86 -13.70
N VAL A 105 12.90 -4.16 -13.02
CA VAL A 105 12.39 -3.37 -11.90
C VAL A 105 12.41 -4.21 -10.62
N TYR A 106 13.15 -3.72 -9.64
CA TYR A 106 13.36 -4.42 -8.36
C TYR A 106 13.01 -3.57 -7.13
N TYR A 107 12.46 -2.37 -7.32
CA TYR A 107 12.14 -1.48 -6.20
C TYR A 107 10.91 -1.98 -5.43
N GLY A 108 10.99 -2.00 -4.09
CA GLY A 108 9.89 -2.42 -3.21
C GLY A 108 8.60 -1.62 -3.42
N SER A 109 8.70 -0.37 -3.89
CA SER A 109 7.54 0.45 -4.28
C SER A 109 6.73 -0.15 -5.44
N ILE A 110 7.36 -0.96 -6.29
CA ILE A 110 6.72 -1.52 -7.49
C ILE A 110 6.42 -3.00 -7.32
N VAL A 111 7.37 -3.77 -6.75
CA VAL A 111 7.22 -5.22 -6.68
C VAL A 111 6.60 -5.71 -5.37
N ALA A 112 6.45 -4.86 -4.34
CA ALA A 112 5.91 -5.25 -3.03
C ALA A 112 4.72 -4.39 -2.58
N ALA A 113 4.81 -3.06 -2.70
CA ALA A 113 3.80 -2.14 -2.20
C ALA A 113 2.39 -2.39 -2.77
N PRO A 114 2.17 -2.65 -4.08
CA PRO A 114 0.84 -2.89 -4.62
C PRO A 114 0.13 -4.09 -3.98
N TYR A 115 0.88 -5.14 -3.68
CA TYR A 115 0.32 -6.35 -3.04
C TYR A 115 -0.10 -6.09 -1.60
N VAL A 116 0.66 -5.26 -0.87
CA VAL A 116 0.25 -4.86 0.49
C VAL A 116 -1.02 -4.02 0.44
N GLY A 117 -1.15 -3.11 -0.53
CA GLY A 117 -2.40 -2.37 -0.75
C GLY A 117 -3.58 -3.29 -1.03
N ALA A 118 -3.43 -4.25 -1.94
CA ALA A 118 -4.46 -5.23 -2.26
C ALA A 118 -4.87 -6.08 -1.04
N ILE A 119 -3.89 -6.56 -0.26
CA ILE A 119 -4.15 -7.31 0.98
C ILE A 119 -4.94 -6.47 1.98
N PHE A 120 -4.59 -5.20 2.18
CA PHE A 120 -5.35 -4.32 3.07
C PHE A 120 -6.76 -4.08 2.55
N ALA A 121 -6.96 -3.87 1.23
CA ALA A 121 -8.29 -3.71 0.65
C ALA A 121 -9.17 -4.94 0.93
N ASP A 122 -8.64 -6.14 0.74
CA ASP A 122 -9.35 -7.39 1.03
C ASP A 122 -9.68 -7.54 2.53
N ILE A 123 -8.75 -7.17 3.41
CA ILE A 123 -8.97 -7.22 4.87
C ILE A 123 -10.04 -6.20 5.28
N PHE A 124 -10.01 -4.98 4.75
CA PHE A 124 -11.01 -3.96 5.07
C PHE A 124 -12.40 -4.41 4.63
N ALA A 125 -12.53 -4.94 3.41
CA ALA A 125 -13.79 -5.51 2.91
C ALA A 125 -14.27 -6.67 3.78
N TYR A 126 -13.39 -7.61 4.11
CA TYR A 126 -13.72 -8.76 4.97
C TYR A 126 -14.18 -8.35 6.38
N LYS A 127 -13.56 -7.31 6.94
CA LYS A 127 -13.92 -6.78 8.27
C LYS A 127 -15.11 -5.81 8.24
N GLY A 128 -15.63 -5.46 7.06
CA GLY A 128 -16.72 -4.48 6.93
C GLY A 128 -16.31 -3.07 7.36
N ILE A 129 -15.03 -2.70 7.15
CA ILE A 129 -14.53 -1.37 7.48
C ILE A 129 -14.91 -0.44 6.33
N GLU A 130 -15.72 0.57 6.63
CA GLU A 130 -16.16 1.53 5.62
C GLU A 130 -15.03 2.51 5.24
N PRO A 131 -14.88 2.84 3.95
CA PRO A 131 -13.91 3.83 3.51
C PRO A 131 -14.33 5.23 3.96
N HIS A 132 -13.37 6.04 4.36
CA HIS A 132 -13.57 7.44 4.70
C HIS A 132 -12.98 8.34 3.62
N PHE A 133 -13.82 9.15 2.99
CA PHE A 133 -13.42 10.07 1.93
C PHE A 133 -13.55 11.51 2.41
N GLU A 134 -12.48 12.29 2.28
CA GLU A 134 -12.48 13.73 2.50
C GLU A 134 -12.70 14.44 1.16
N GLY A 135 -13.80 15.20 1.05
CA GLY A 135 -14.10 16.01 -0.13
C GLY A 135 -14.48 15.21 -1.39
N ASN A 136 -13.85 15.52 -2.52
CA ASN A 136 -14.18 14.94 -3.83
C ASN A 136 -13.62 13.52 -4.07
N GLU A 137 -12.90 12.93 -3.13
CA GLU A 137 -12.30 11.60 -3.30
C GLU A 137 -13.34 10.48 -3.45
N LYS A 138 -14.55 10.68 -2.93
CA LYS A 138 -15.66 9.75 -3.10
C LYS A 138 -16.03 9.54 -4.57
N GLN A 139 -15.91 10.60 -5.39
CA GLN A 139 -16.22 10.54 -6.82
C GLN A 139 -15.19 9.75 -7.64
N LEU A 140 -13.95 9.63 -7.14
CA LEU A 140 -12.87 8.89 -7.83
C LEU A 140 -12.98 7.36 -7.69
N ASN A 141 -13.83 6.88 -6.79
CA ASN A 141 -13.99 5.44 -6.49
C ASN A 141 -15.37 4.89 -6.90
N GLU A 142 -16.28 5.72 -7.39
CA GLU A 142 -17.46 5.23 -8.08
C GLU A 142 -16.99 4.66 -9.42
N GLU A 143 -17.37 3.42 -9.71
CA GLU A 143 -17.11 2.79 -11.00
C GLU A 143 -17.77 3.63 -12.09
N ILE A 144 -16.96 4.43 -12.78
CA ILE A 144 -17.47 5.29 -13.86
C ILE A 144 -17.68 4.38 -15.06
N VAL A 145 -18.94 4.05 -15.32
CA VAL A 145 -19.30 3.38 -16.57
C VAL A 145 -19.09 4.39 -17.71
N MET A 146 -18.12 4.09 -18.58
CA MET A 146 -17.82 4.93 -19.74
C MET A 146 -19.09 5.03 -20.62
N PRO A 147 -19.64 6.23 -20.85
CA PRO A 147 -20.79 6.39 -21.70
C PRO A 147 -20.44 6.11 -23.17
N ASP A 148 -21.40 5.64 -23.92
CA ASP A 148 -21.25 5.53 -25.38
C ASP A 148 -21.20 6.94 -25.98
N LEU A 149 -20.06 7.31 -26.51
CA LEU A 149 -19.77 8.60 -27.13
C LEU A 149 -19.72 8.52 -28.67
N MET A 150 -19.92 7.33 -29.25
CA MET A 150 -19.94 7.14 -30.70
C MET A 150 -21.03 8.00 -31.33
N ASP A 151 -20.70 8.65 -32.42
CA ASP A 151 -21.60 9.52 -33.24
C ASP A 151 -22.16 10.74 -32.50
N LYS A 152 -21.69 11.06 -31.29
CA LYS A 152 -22.09 12.29 -30.59
C LYS A 152 -21.27 13.49 -31.05
N PRO A 153 -21.91 14.68 -31.15
CA PRO A 153 -21.17 15.92 -31.36
C PRO A 153 -20.07 16.10 -30.30
N LEU A 154 -18.89 16.57 -30.72
CA LEU A 154 -17.73 16.74 -29.87
C LEU A 154 -18.01 17.55 -28.61
N ALA A 155 -18.82 18.61 -28.73
CA ALA A 155 -19.24 19.45 -27.60
C ALA A 155 -20.05 18.67 -26.55
N GLU A 156 -20.96 17.78 -27.01
CA GLU A 156 -21.80 16.94 -26.14
C GLU A 156 -20.96 15.85 -25.49
N ALA A 157 -20.08 15.20 -26.26
CA ALA A 157 -19.17 14.18 -25.74
C ALA A 157 -18.24 14.75 -24.64
N SER A 158 -17.63 15.91 -24.89
CA SER A 158 -16.78 16.59 -23.91
C SER A 158 -17.55 17.02 -22.66
N ALA A 159 -18.77 17.53 -22.81
CA ALA A 159 -19.61 17.91 -21.68
C ALA A 159 -20.01 16.68 -20.84
N THR A 160 -20.31 15.56 -21.49
CA THR A 160 -20.65 14.30 -20.83
C THR A 160 -19.45 13.78 -20.01
N LEU A 161 -18.24 13.73 -20.59
CA LEU A 161 -17.04 13.31 -19.87
C LEU A 161 -16.74 14.23 -18.69
N LYS A 162 -16.84 15.54 -18.90
CA LYS A 162 -16.59 16.53 -17.85
C LYS A 162 -17.59 16.42 -16.69
N SER A 163 -18.85 16.07 -16.97
CA SER A 163 -19.86 15.83 -15.92
C SER A 163 -19.57 14.58 -15.08
N LEU A 164 -18.76 13.64 -15.62
CA LEU A 164 -18.26 12.44 -14.94
C LEU A 164 -16.89 12.66 -14.27
N GLY A 165 -16.37 13.89 -14.30
CA GLY A 165 -15.05 14.20 -13.72
C GLY A 165 -13.87 13.70 -14.56
N ILE A 166 -14.09 13.36 -15.84
CA ILE A 166 -13.07 12.87 -16.75
C ILE A 166 -12.55 14.03 -17.60
N ASP A 167 -11.26 14.33 -17.46
CA ASP A 167 -10.57 15.25 -18.38
C ASP A 167 -10.21 14.51 -19.67
N CYS A 168 -10.47 15.17 -20.81
CA CYS A 168 -10.15 14.61 -22.13
C CYS A 168 -9.35 15.59 -22.98
N GLU A 169 -8.35 15.08 -23.66
CA GLU A 169 -7.68 15.77 -24.75
C GLU A 169 -8.29 15.35 -26.08
N ILE A 170 -8.58 16.35 -26.92
CA ILE A 170 -9.13 16.12 -28.24
C ILE A 170 -7.99 16.09 -29.23
N SER A 171 -7.75 14.93 -29.86
CA SER A 171 -6.79 14.77 -30.94
C SER A 171 -7.49 14.29 -32.21
N GLY A 172 -7.23 14.93 -33.31
CA GLY A 172 -7.76 14.57 -34.64
C GLY A 172 -8.17 15.79 -35.44
N ASP A 173 -8.23 15.62 -36.77
CA ASP A 173 -8.77 16.65 -37.67
C ASP A 173 -10.29 16.78 -37.43
N SER A 174 -10.74 18.02 -37.24
CA SER A 174 -12.17 18.32 -37.28
C SER A 174 -12.67 18.03 -38.72
N GLY A 175 -13.03 16.78 -38.94
CA GLY A 175 -13.69 16.42 -40.20
C GLY A 175 -14.87 17.36 -40.46
N LYS A 176 -14.88 17.96 -41.62
CA LYS A 176 -15.96 18.81 -42.13
C LYS A 176 -17.26 18.05 -42.16
#